data_c07f7ed7762702266727e50a16d65afd
#
_entry.id   c07f7ed7762702266727e50a16d65afd
#
_cell.length_a   1.000
_cell.length_b   1.000
_cell.length_c   1.000
_cell.angle_alpha   90.00
_cell.angle_beta   90.00
_cell.angle_gamma   90.00
#
_symmetry.space_group_name_H-M   'P 1'
#
loop_
_entity.id
_entity.type
_entity.pdbx_description
1 polymer ?
#
loop_
_entity_poly.entity_id
_entity_poly.type
_entity_poly.pdbx_seq_one_letter_code
_entity_poly.pdbx_strand_id
1 'polypeptide(L)'
;MNEQQTSLKDLDLQQIPQECWKLLREGVSIVGSAMHTPCLATVGGHGPSVRTVVLRYFDEEQRMLACHTDIRSAKIREAEADSRASWLFYDPERKLQLRLAGQLSIHVDDGLADSRWDQTTDMGRACYNTASGSGQQVSRPARAPGRISDEKEARLARSQFAVIACRIEFLDWLLLSAKGHRRAQFLWHVDKLEASWVTP
;
A
#
# COMPACT_ATOMS: atom_id res chain seq x y z
N MET A 1 -33.05 7.62 -0.28
CA MET A 1 -32.58 7.98 -1.64
C MET A 1 -31.57 6.93 -2.04
N ASN A 2 -31.93 6.08 -3.02
CA ASN A 2 -30.99 5.07 -3.54
C ASN A 2 -29.89 5.83 -4.30
N GLU A 3 -28.67 5.89 -3.77
CA GLU A 3 -27.51 6.19 -4.59
C GLU A 3 -27.38 5.06 -5.62
N GLN A 4 -27.70 5.37 -6.85
CA GLN A 4 -27.43 4.47 -7.97
C GLN A 4 -25.92 4.28 -8.03
N GLN A 5 -25.47 3.08 -7.66
CA GLN A 5 -24.07 2.68 -7.75
C GLN A 5 -23.69 2.72 -9.23
N THR A 6 -23.02 3.78 -9.66
CA THR A 6 -22.55 3.93 -11.04
C THR A 6 -21.67 2.74 -11.38
N SER A 7 -22.01 2.04 -12.45
CA SER A 7 -21.21 0.90 -12.89
C SER A 7 -19.80 1.36 -13.31
N LEU A 8 -18.76 0.64 -12.95
CA LEU A 8 -17.39 0.94 -13.38
C LEU A 8 -17.24 1.08 -14.90
N LYS A 9 -18.18 0.48 -15.66
CA LYS A 9 -18.21 0.55 -17.13
C LYS A 9 -18.71 1.89 -17.66
N ASP A 10 -19.44 2.64 -16.84
CA ASP A 10 -20.11 3.88 -17.26
C ASP A 10 -19.42 5.12 -16.71
N LEU A 11 -18.29 4.94 -15.99
CA LEU A 11 -17.53 6.06 -15.43
C LEU A 11 -16.93 6.94 -16.54
N ASP A 12 -17.10 8.25 -16.37
CA ASP A 12 -16.33 9.23 -17.12
C ASP A 12 -14.89 9.32 -16.60
N LEU A 13 -13.99 9.81 -17.44
CA LEU A 13 -12.58 9.94 -17.12
C LEU A 13 -12.35 10.68 -15.79
N GLN A 14 -13.13 11.71 -15.51
CA GLN A 14 -13.02 12.53 -14.31
C GLN A 14 -13.52 11.84 -13.03
N GLN A 15 -14.39 10.84 -13.16
CA GLN A 15 -14.95 10.08 -12.04
C GLN A 15 -14.05 8.94 -11.56
N ILE A 16 -13.17 8.44 -12.44
CA ILE A 16 -12.33 7.27 -12.16
C ILE A 16 -11.44 7.46 -10.91
N PRO A 17 -10.72 8.57 -10.71
CA PRO A 17 -9.89 8.72 -9.51
C PRO A 17 -10.71 8.64 -8.21
N GLN A 18 -11.87 9.27 -8.16
CA GLN A 18 -12.74 9.26 -6.98
C GLN A 18 -13.23 7.86 -6.63
N GLU A 19 -13.60 7.06 -7.65
CA GLU A 19 -13.98 5.67 -7.43
C GLU A 19 -12.77 4.83 -6.98
N CYS A 20 -11.59 5.05 -7.53
CA CYS A 20 -10.35 4.40 -7.06
C CYS A 20 -10.07 4.74 -5.58
N TRP A 21 -10.22 6.01 -5.19
CA TRP A 21 -10.02 6.44 -3.80
C TRP A 21 -11.01 5.77 -2.84
N LYS A 22 -12.26 5.63 -3.25
CA LYS A 22 -13.26 4.88 -2.49
C LYS A 22 -12.84 3.43 -2.28
N LEU A 23 -12.41 2.73 -3.33
CA LEU A 23 -11.92 1.36 -3.26
C LEU A 23 -10.68 1.24 -2.36
N LEU A 24 -9.75 2.18 -2.40
CA LEU A 24 -8.59 2.18 -1.51
C LEU A 24 -8.99 2.38 -0.04
N ARG A 25 -9.95 3.26 0.26
CA ARG A 25 -10.51 3.40 1.63
C ARG A 25 -11.15 2.09 2.11
N GLU A 26 -11.91 1.42 1.26
CA GLU A 26 -12.44 0.08 1.55
C GLU A 26 -11.31 -0.92 1.84
N GLY A 27 -10.22 -0.88 1.05
CA GLY A 27 -9.04 -1.71 1.25
C GLY A 27 -8.35 -1.52 2.60
N VAL A 28 -8.35 -0.30 3.15
CA VAL A 28 -7.83 -0.03 4.50
C VAL A 28 -8.71 -0.65 5.59
N SER A 29 -10.04 -0.55 5.46
CA SER A 29 -11.00 -0.86 6.53
C SER A 29 -11.56 -2.28 6.47
N ILE A 30 -11.61 -2.91 5.29
CA ILE A 30 -12.25 -4.21 5.07
C ILE A 30 -11.19 -5.25 4.71
N VAL A 31 -10.87 -6.15 5.65
CA VAL A 31 -9.85 -7.21 5.47
C VAL A 31 -10.15 -8.13 4.26
N GLY A 32 -11.42 -8.37 3.95
CA GLY A 32 -11.85 -9.17 2.79
C GLY A 32 -11.84 -8.42 1.45
N SER A 33 -11.55 -7.12 1.44
CA SER A 33 -11.47 -6.35 0.20
C SER A 33 -10.30 -6.80 -0.66
N ALA A 34 -10.50 -6.91 -1.98
CA ALA A 34 -9.44 -7.18 -2.93
C ALA A 34 -8.33 -6.09 -2.91
N MET A 35 -8.65 -4.89 -2.42
CA MET A 35 -7.70 -3.80 -2.28
C MET A 35 -6.88 -3.85 -0.98
N HIS A 36 -7.16 -4.82 -0.07
CA HIS A 36 -6.49 -4.89 1.24
C HIS A 36 -5.04 -5.36 1.16
N THR A 37 -4.72 -6.25 0.22
CA THR A 37 -3.40 -6.89 0.11
C THR A 37 -2.75 -6.70 -1.26
N PRO A 38 -2.35 -5.46 -1.61
CA PRO A 38 -1.68 -5.18 -2.87
C PRO A 38 -0.26 -5.76 -2.93
N CYS A 39 0.28 -5.82 -4.15
CA CYS A 39 1.70 -5.99 -4.37
C CYS A 39 2.41 -4.63 -4.37
N LEU A 40 3.51 -4.53 -3.63
CA LEU A 40 4.46 -3.41 -3.66
C LEU A 40 5.72 -3.84 -4.41
N ALA A 41 6.08 -3.08 -5.43
CA ALA A 41 7.34 -3.20 -6.18
C ALA A 41 8.27 -2.04 -5.82
N THR A 42 9.51 -2.37 -5.48
CA THR A 42 10.62 -1.45 -5.20
C THR A 42 11.82 -1.80 -6.08
N VAL A 43 12.78 -0.90 -6.18
CA VAL A 43 14.02 -1.13 -6.95
C VAL A 43 15.03 -1.83 -6.03
N GLY A 44 15.28 -3.10 -6.28
CA GLY A 44 16.25 -3.90 -5.52
C GLY A 44 17.58 -4.06 -6.25
N GLY A 45 18.61 -4.53 -5.55
CA GLY A 45 19.96 -4.74 -6.12
C GLY A 45 20.03 -5.76 -7.26
N HIS A 46 19.04 -6.65 -7.37
CA HIS A 46 18.96 -7.68 -8.42
C HIS A 46 17.79 -7.42 -9.40
N GLY A 47 17.27 -6.20 -9.45
CA GLY A 47 16.14 -5.80 -10.28
C GLY A 47 14.88 -5.48 -9.47
N PRO A 48 13.71 -5.40 -10.10
CA PRO A 48 12.45 -5.13 -9.40
C PRO A 48 12.18 -6.17 -8.32
N SER A 49 11.96 -5.70 -7.10
CA SER A 49 11.66 -6.53 -5.94
C SER A 49 10.18 -6.39 -5.59
N VAL A 50 9.39 -7.48 -5.72
CA VAL A 50 7.93 -7.46 -5.58
C VAL A 50 7.50 -8.34 -4.40
N ARG A 51 6.57 -7.83 -3.56
CA ARG A 51 5.97 -8.58 -2.44
C ARG A 51 4.57 -8.08 -2.16
N THR A 52 3.75 -8.96 -1.59
CA THR A 52 2.47 -8.57 -1.03
C THR A 52 2.67 -7.80 0.27
N VAL A 53 1.90 -6.74 0.46
CA VAL A 53 1.84 -5.96 1.69
C VAL A 53 0.38 -5.74 2.09
N VAL A 54 0.14 -5.31 3.31
CA VAL A 54 -1.21 -4.94 3.77
C VAL A 54 -1.35 -3.43 3.66
N LEU A 55 -2.39 -2.97 2.95
CA LEU A 55 -2.75 -1.55 2.91
C LEU A 55 -3.28 -1.14 4.28
N ARG A 56 -2.58 -0.20 4.95
CA ARG A 56 -2.88 0.22 6.33
C ARG A 56 -3.35 1.66 6.44
N TYR A 57 -3.12 2.44 5.41
CA TYR A 57 -3.50 3.85 5.39
C TYR A 57 -3.73 4.33 3.97
N PHE A 58 -4.69 5.22 3.81
CA PHE A 58 -4.92 5.98 2.60
C PHE A 58 -5.47 7.35 2.96
N ASP A 59 -4.87 8.38 2.39
CA ASP A 59 -5.27 9.78 2.47
C ASP A 59 -5.53 10.30 1.05
N GLU A 60 -6.75 10.69 0.79
CA GLU A 60 -7.18 11.15 -0.53
C GLU A 60 -6.61 12.54 -0.86
N GLU A 61 -6.59 13.46 0.12
CA GLU A 61 -6.15 14.84 -0.10
C GLU A 61 -4.66 14.88 -0.43
N GLN A 62 -3.88 14.11 0.29
CA GLN A 62 -2.44 13.98 0.07
C GLN A 62 -2.09 12.99 -1.04
N ARG A 63 -3.06 12.22 -1.53
CA ARG A 63 -2.87 11.08 -2.44
C ARG A 63 -1.80 10.12 -1.90
N MET A 64 -1.89 9.80 -0.63
CA MET A 64 -0.88 9.01 0.07
C MET A 64 -1.46 7.68 0.55
N LEU A 65 -0.78 6.60 0.24
CA LEU A 65 -1.09 5.28 0.77
C LEU A 65 0.11 4.71 1.53
N ALA A 66 -0.15 3.83 2.52
CA ALA A 66 0.96 3.29 3.30
C ALA A 66 0.73 1.85 3.76
N CYS A 67 1.84 1.16 4.00
CA CYS A 67 1.89 -0.12 4.71
C CYS A 67 2.84 -0.04 5.91
N HIS A 68 2.64 -0.96 6.85
CA HIS A 68 3.54 -1.14 7.99
C HIS A 68 4.63 -2.14 7.64
N THR A 69 5.81 -1.97 8.22
CA THR A 69 6.95 -2.87 8.01
C THR A 69 7.91 -2.86 9.20
N ASP A 70 8.78 -3.86 9.24
CA ASP A 70 9.96 -3.86 10.11
C ASP A 70 11.05 -2.97 9.47
N ILE A 71 11.62 -2.07 10.25
CA ILE A 71 12.68 -1.14 9.79
C ILE A 71 13.90 -1.87 9.23
N ARG A 72 14.15 -3.09 9.67
CA ARG A 72 15.29 -3.93 9.25
C ARG A 72 15.03 -4.67 7.92
N SER A 73 13.83 -4.54 7.34
CA SER A 73 13.46 -5.27 6.13
C SER A 73 14.19 -4.76 4.90
N ALA A 74 14.35 -5.63 3.88
CA ALA A 74 15.00 -5.28 2.63
C ALA A 74 14.34 -4.08 1.92
N LYS A 75 12.99 -4.00 1.97
CA LYS A 75 12.24 -2.91 1.32
C LYS A 75 12.54 -1.51 1.89
N ILE A 76 12.99 -1.41 3.15
CA ILE A 76 13.47 -0.15 3.73
C ILE A 76 14.74 0.29 3.01
N ARG A 77 15.76 -0.58 2.96
CA ARG A 77 17.02 -0.28 2.26
C ARG A 77 16.83 0.00 0.77
N GLU A 78 15.89 -0.71 0.14
CA GLU A 78 15.52 -0.49 -1.26
C GLU A 78 14.91 0.89 -1.45
N ALA A 79 13.98 1.31 -0.58
CA ALA A 79 13.34 2.62 -0.62
C ALA A 79 14.29 3.78 -0.28
N GLU A 80 15.28 3.54 0.60
CA GLU A 80 16.35 4.51 0.90
C GLU A 80 17.28 4.73 -0.30
N ALA A 81 17.57 3.66 -1.04
CA ALA A 81 18.42 3.72 -2.23
C ALA A 81 17.71 4.31 -3.45
N ASP A 82 16.44 3.98 -3.65
CA ASP A 82 15.59 4.47 -4.72
C ASP A 82 14.13 4.52 -4.23
N SER A 83 13.60 5.71 -4.08
CA SER A 83 12.26 5.95 -3.55
C SER A 83 11.14 5.63 -4.54
N ARG A 84 11.45 5.37 -5.82
CA ARG A 84 10.43 5.03 -6.83
C ARG A 84 9.80 3.69 -6.55
N ALA A 85 8.47 3.64 -6.58
CA ALA A 85 7.73 2.41 -6.33
C ALA A 85 6.46 2.31 -7.17
N SER A 86 5.98 1.09 -7.30
CA SER A 86 4.67 0.80 -7.87
C SER A 86 3.89 -0.13 -6.96
N TRP A 87 2.59 0.15 -6.89
CA TRP A 87 1.61 -0.67 -6.19
C TRP A 87 0.67 -1.27 -7.22
N LEU A 88 0.41 -2.56 -7.12
CA LEU A 88 -0.55 -3.26 -7.97
C LEU A 88 -1.67 -3.82 -7.11
N PHE A 89 -2.90 -3.42 -7.44
CA PHE A 89 -4.14 -3.95 -6.90
C PHE A 89 -4.88 -4.68 -8.00
N TYR A 90 -5.50 -5.81 -7.68
CA TYR A 90 -6.35 -6.53 -8.62
C TYR A 90 -7.59 -7.05 -7.93
N ASP A 91 -8.74 -6.68 -8.45
CA ASP A 91 -10.04 -7.17 -8.03
C ASP A 91 -10.55 -8.18 -9.08
N PRO A 92 -10.55 -9.48 -8.77
CA PRO A 92 -10.98 -10.51 -9.72
C PRO A 92 -12.49 -10.50 -9.99
N GLU A 93 -13.31 -10.04 -9.02
CA GLU A 93 -14.76 -9.98 -9.18
C GLU A 93 -15.15 -8.83 -10.11
N ARG A 94 -14.58 -7.65 -9.88
CA ARG A 94 -14.77 -6.47 -10.73
C ARG A 94 -13.95 -6.53 -12.02
N LYS A 95 -12.96 -7.42 -12.09
CA LYS A 95 -11.95 -7.51 -13.16
C LYS A 95 -11.22 -6.17 -13.34
N LEU A 96 -10.94 -5.53 -12.23
CA LEU A 96 -10.31 -4.21 -12.14
C LEU A 96 -8.86 -4.34 -11.68
N GLN A 97 -7.96 -3.75 -12.45
CA GLN A 97 -6.57 -3.56 -12.06
C GLN A 97 -6.30 -2.07 -11.82
N LEU A 98 -5.69 -1.77 -10.68
CA LEU A 98 -5.13 -0.45 -10.40
C LEU A 98 -3.62 -0.58 -10.25
N ARG A 99 -2.87 0.21 -10.99
CA ARG A 99 -1.43 0.37 -10.80
C ARG A 99 -1.17 1.80 -10.40
N LEU A 100 -0.61 1.97 -9.22
CA LEU A 100 -0.23 3.27 -8.67
C LEU A 100 1.29 3.34 -8.64
N ALA A 101 1.85 4.48 -9.01
CA ALA A 101 3.28 4.72 -8.89
C ALA A 101 3.54 6.08 -8.25
N GLY A 102 4.68 6.21 -7.58
CA GLY A 102 5.08 7.44 -6.92
C GLY A 102 6.35 7.26 -6.10
N GLN A 103 6.54 8.20 -5.18
CA GLN A 103 7.73 8.26 -4.33
C GLN A 103 7.42 7.74 -2.94
N LEU A 104 8.29 6.87 -2.43
CA LEU A 104 8.24 6.37 -1.06
C LEU A 104 8.87 7.35 -0.09
N SER A 105 8.31 7.42 1.10
CA SER A 105 8.92 7.98 2.30
C SER A 105 8.88 6.97 3.44
N ILE A 106 9.89 6.99 4.29
CA ILE A 106 10.03 6.11 5.45
C ILE A 106 9.79 6.93 6.70
N HIS A 107 8.88 6.46 7.54
CA HIS A 107 8.46 7.10 8.78
C HIS A 107 8.73 6.14 9.94
N VAL A 108 9.50 6.59 10.94
CA VAL A 108 9.92 5.77 12.11
C VAL A 108 9.53 6.47 13.41
N ASP A 109 10.15 7.60 13.71
CA ASP A 109 9.99 8.36 14.95
C ASP A 109 9.35 9.72 14.66
N ASP A 110 8.20 9.70 14.00
CA ASP A 110 7.43 10.89 13.64
C ASP A 110 5.92 10.70 13.86
N GLY A 111 5.17 11.78 13.71
CA GLY A 111 3.73 11.77 13.98
C GLY A 111 2.93 10.79 13.14
N LEU A 112 3.36 10.45 11.91
CA LEU A 112 2.70 9.42 11.10
C LEU A 112 2.95 8.03 11.68
N ALA A 113 4.21 7.71 11.98
CA ALA A 113 4.57 6.42 12.58
C ALA A 113 3.88 6.22 13.94
N ASP A 114 3.85 7.25 14.80
CA ASP A 114 3.19 7.21 16.10
C ASP A 114 1.69 6.96 15.95
N SER A 115 1.03 7.74 15.11
CA SER A 115 -0.40 7.57 14.85
C SER A 115 -0.74 6.17 14.30
N ARG A 116 0.10 5.61 13.44
CA ARG A 116 -0.12 4.25 12.89
C ARG A 116 0.18 3.17 13.92
N TRP A 117 1.20 3.37 14.76
CA TRP A 117 1.49 2.48 15.86
C TRP A 117 0.33 2.39 16.85
N ASP A 118 -0.24 3.54 17.23
CA ASP A 118 -1.34 3.59 18.18
C ASP A 118 -2.61 2.89 17.67
N GLN A 119 -2.83 2.91 16.36
CA GLN A 119 -3.94 2.20 15.72
C GLN A 119 -3.64 0.72 15.44
N THR A 120 -2.40 0.26 15.66
CA THR A 120 -2.03 -1.13 15.46
C THR A 120 -2.48 -1.97 16.64
N THR A 121 -3.16 -3.10 16.38
CA THR A 121 -3.60 -4.03 17.41
C THR A 121 -2.43 -4.65 18.15
N ASP A 122 -2.64 -5.15 19.37
CA ASP A 122 -1.58 -5.83 20.16
C ASP A 122 -0.94 -7.00 19.39
N MET A 123 -1.73 -7.77 18.67
CA MET A 123 -1.22 -8.84 17.83
C MET A 123 -0.35 -8.29 16.67
N GLY A 124 -0.77 -7.19 16.09
CA GLY A 124 0.01 -6.49 15.05
C GLY A 124 1.33 -5.93 15.58
N ARG A 125 1.30 -5.33 16.77
CA ARG A 125 2.50 -4.83 17.48
C ARG A 125 3.48 -5.96 17.82
N ALA A 126 2.95 -7.11 18.24
CA ALA A 126 3.76 -8.28 18.57
C ALA A 126 4.59 -8.80 17.38
N CYS A 127 4.14 -8.59 16.15
CA CYS A 127 4.89 -8.95 14.94
C CYS A 127 6.25 -8.23 14.84
N TYR A 128 6.42 -7.12 15.53
CA TYR A 128 7.68 -6.36 15.58
C TYR A 128 8.55 -6.71 16.79
N ASN A 129 8.07 -7.53 17.76
CA ASN A 129 8.86 -8.01 18.89
C ASN A 129 9.63 -9.28 18.50
N THR A 130 10.58 -9.14 17.58
CA THR A 130 11.37 -10.26 17.05
C THR A 130 12.86 -9.99 17.14
N ALA A 131 13.66 -11.02 17.50
CA ALA A 131 15.12 -10.90 17.56
C ALA A 131 15.76 -10.69 16.18
N SER A 132 15.23 -11.38 15.14
CA SER A 132 15.75 -11.31 13.77
C SER A 132 14.85 -10.43 12.91
N GLY A 133 15.47 -9.59 12.08
CA GLY A 133 14.76 -8.78 11.09
C GLY A 133 14.19 -9.63 9.95
N SER A 134 13.17 -9.09 9.27
CA SER A 134 12.58 -9.74 8.10
C SER A 134 13.62 -9.97 7.00
N GLY A 135 13.65 -11.20 6.45
CA GLY A 135 14.58 -11.59 5.37
C GLY A 135 15.97 -12.02 5.84
N GLN A 136 16.24 -12.06 7.14
CA GLN A 136 17.50 -12.61 7.66
C GLN A 136 17.54 -14.14 7.54
N GLN A 137 18.70 -14.68 7.19
CA GLN A 137 18.91 -16.13 7.20
C GLN A 137 18.90 -16.66 8.65
N VAL A 138 18.11 -17.69 8.87
CA VAL A 138 17.98 -18.37 10.16
C VAL A 138 18.12 -19.87 9.96
N SER A 139 18.65 -20.58 10.97
CA SER A 139 18.83 -22.03 10.91
C SER A 139 17.51 -22.82 11.02
N ARG A 140 16.46 -22.21 11.54
CA ARG A 140 15.11 -22.79 11.71
C ARG A 140 14.07 -21.72 11.51
N PRO A 141 12.84 -22.08 11.06
CA PRO A 141 11.73 -21.13 10.99
C PRO A 141 11.52 -20.43 12.33
N ALA A 142 11.29 -19.11 12.27
CA ALA A 142 10.97 -18.33 13.45
C ALA A 142 9.67 -18.82 14.09
N ARG A 143 9.61 -18.83 15.42
CA ARG A 143 8.34 -19.05 16.13
C ARG A 143 7.41 -17.87 15.92
N ALA A 144 6.11 -18.13 15.99
CA ALA A 144 5.12 -17.07 16.01
C ALA A 144 5.46 -16.06 17.13
N PRO A 145 5.33 -14.76 16.89
CA PRO A 145 5.59 -13.75 17.92
C PRO A 145 4.63 -13.96 19.08
N GLY A 146 5.18 -13.97 20.30
CA GLY A 146 4.40 -13.96 21.55
C GLY A 146 3.76 -12.61 21.78
N ARG A 147 2.77 -12.55 22.68
CA ARG A 147 2.24 -11.27 23.15
C ARG A 147 3.38 -10.46 23.79
N ILE A 148 3.33 -9.14 23.62
CA ILE A 148 4.20 -8.22 24.35
C ILE A 148 3.81 -8.31 25.84
N SER A 149 4.78 -8.68 26.69
CA SER A 149 4.56 -9.01 28.09
C SER A 149 4.97 -7.89 29.06
N ASP A 150 5.87 -7.03 28.63
CA ASP A 150 6.40 -5.95 29.43
C ASP A 150 6.76 -4.71 28.60
N GLU A 151 7.12 -3.65 29.30
CA GLU A 151 7.45 -2.35 28.70
C GLU A 151 8.75 -2.40 27.86
N LYS A 152 9.68 -3.28 28.19
CA LYS A 152 10.91 -3.45 27.42
C LYS A 152 10.62 -4.05 26.05
N GLU A 153 9.79 -5.08 26.01
CA GLU A 153 9.33 -5.68 24.75
C GLU A 153 8.51 -4.70 23.94
N ALA A 154 7.65 -3.88 24.59
CA ALA A 154 6.88 -2.85 23.90
C ALA A 154 7.78 -1.79 23.26
N ARG A 155 8.81 -1.32 23.96
CA ARG A 155 9.81 -0.38 23.42
C ARG A 155 10.60 -1.01 22.28
N LEU A 156 11.00 -2.27 22.39
CA LEU A 156 11.70 -2.99 21.33
C LEU A 156 10.82 -3.10 20.08
N ALA A 157 9.57 -3.53 20.22
CA ALA A 157 8.63 -3.64 19.11
C ALA A 157 8.39 -2.29 18.42
N ARG A 158 8.22 -1.19 19.20
CA ARG A 158 8.06 0.16 18.65
C ARG A 158 9.31 0.61 17.88
N SER A 159 10.51 0.36 18.39
CA SER A 159 11.76 0.74 17.71
C SER A 159 12.02 -0.02 16.42
N GLN A 160 11.35 -1.15 16.20
CA GLN A 160 11.44 -1.95 14.98
C GLN A 160 10.30 -1.67 13.99
N PHE A 161 9.31 -0.89 14.40
CA PHE A 161 8.17 -0.51 13.55
C PHE A 161 8.53 0.65 12.64
N ALA A 162 8.12 0.54 11.38
CA ALA A 162 8.20 1.61 10.41
C ALA A 162 6.96 1.65 9.53
N VAL A 163 6.65 2.81 8.99
CA VAL A 163 5.64 3.01 7.96
C VAL A 163 6.34 3.37 6.67
N ILE A 164 6.02 2.66 5.60
CA ILE A 164 6.37 3.08 4.23
C ILE A 164 5.13 3.73 3.65
N ALA A 165 5.21 5.03 3.41
CA ALA A 165 4.19 5.80 2.72
C ALA A 165 4.60 6.04 1.27
N CYS A 166 3.62 6.12 0.37
CA CYS A 166 3.82 6.42 -1.04
C CYS A 166 2.92 7.57 -1.44
N ARG A 167 3.50 8.67 -1.89
CA ARG A 167 2.75 9.73 -2.55
C ARG A 167 2.50 9.33 -3.99
N ILE A 168 1.22 9.22 -4.36
CA ILE A 168 0.79 8.80 -5.69
C ILE A 168 1.00 9.96 -6.67
N GLU A 169 1.78 9.70 -7.71
CA GLU A 169 2.03 10.60 -8.83
C GLU A 169 1.40 10.08 -10.13
N PHE A 170 1.14 8.78 -10.20
CA PHE A 170 0.59 8.13 -11.38
C PHE A 170 -0.44 7.06 -10.97
N LEU A 171 -1.57 7.03 -11.69
CA LEU A 171 -2.59 5.98 -11.61
C LEU A 171 -2.87 5.44 -13.01
N ASP A 172 -2.82 4.14 -13.17
CA ASP A 172 -3.25 3.40 -14.34
C ASP A 172 -4.42 2.49 -13.94
N TRP A 173 -5.59 2.81 -14.44
CA TRP A 173 -6.83 2.09 -14.22
C TRP A 173 -7.16 1.25 -15.44
N LEU A 174 -7.33 -0.06 -15.27
CA LEU A 174 -7.68 -1.00 -16.33
C LEU A 174 -8.87 -1.85 -15.90
N LEU A 175 -9.97 -1.72 -16.61
CA LEU A 175 -11.17 -2.56 -16.47
C LEU A 175 -11.21 -3.57 -17.61
N LEU A 176 -11.13 -4.85 -17.26
CA LEU A 176 -11.18 -5.95 -18.23
C LEU A 176 -12.63 -6.33 -18.53
N SER A 177 -12.95 -6.45 -19.82
CA SER A 177 -14.30 -6.82 -20.27
C SER A 177 -14.24 -7.56 -21.60
N ALA A 178 -15.04 -8.61 -21.76
CA ALA A 178 -15.21 -9.33 -23.03
C ALA A 178 -15.84 -8.45 -24.14
N LYS A 179 -16.51 -7.35 -23.74
CA LYS A 179 -17.13 -6.38 -24.67
C LYS A 179 -16.20 -5.21 -25.03
N GLY A 180 -14.93 -5.30 -24.66
CA GLY A 180 -13.92 -4.25 -24.82
C GLY A 180 -13.39 -3.78 -23.46
N HIS A 181 -12.07 -3.80 -23.32
CA HIS A 181 -11.40 -3.28 -22.14
C HIS A 181 -11.47 -1.75 -22.14
N ARG A 182 -11.40 -1.17 -20.94
CA ARG A 182 -11.27 0.28 -20.78
C ARG A 182 -10.05 0.57 -19.94
N ARG A 183 -9.21 1.48 -20.37
CA ARG A 183 -7.99 1.87 -19.66
C ARG A 183 -7.83 3.37 -19.66
N ALA A 184 -7.51 3.92 -18.49
CA ALA A 184 -7.24 5.33 -18.32
C ALA A 184 -5.98 5.55 -17.49
N GLN A 185 -5.27 6.63 -17.77
CA GLN A 185 -4.07 7.01 -17.06
C GLN A 185 -4.20 8.44 -16.55
N PHE A 186 -3.66 8.64 -15.35
CA PHE A 186 -3.69 9.92 -14.62
C PHE A 186 -2.28 10.20 -14.11
N LEU A 187 -1.76 11.38 -14.45
CA LEU A 187 -0.45 11.84 -14.02
C LEU A 187 -0.62 13.16 -13.28
N TRP A 188 -0.23 13.18 -12.00
CA TRP A 188 -0.26 14.38 -11.18
C TRP A 188 1.10 15.07 -11.20
N HIS A 189 1.12 16.26 -11.73
CA HIS A 189 2.19 17.26 -11.56
C HIS A 189 1.89 18.14 -10.34
N VAL A 190 2.79 19.07 -10.02
CA VAL A 190 2.61 19.95 -8.86
C VAL A 190 1.28 20.71 -8.95
N ASP A 191 0.97 21.30 -10.11
CA ASP A 191 -0.19 22.17 -10.31
C ASP A 191 -1.18 21.66 -11.37
N LYS A 192 -1.03 20.43 -11.86
CA LYS A 192 -1.82 19.92 -12.97
C LYS A 192 -2.05 18.42 -12.88
N LEU A 193 -3.30 18.02 -13.17
CA LEU A 193 -3.66 16.65 -13.46
C LEU A 193 -3.75 16.46 -14.98
N GLU A 194 -2.98 15.54 -15.53
CA GLU A 194 -3.15 15.03 -16.89
C GLU A 194 -3.90 13.71 -16.85
N ALA A 195 -5.00 13.63 -17.59
CA ALA A 195 -5.84 12.45 -17.65
C ALA A 195 -6.11 12.07 -19.11
N SER A 196 -6.05 10.79 -19.44
CA SER A 196 -6.30 10.31 -20.80
C SER A 196 -6.83 8.88 -20.82
N TRP A 197 -7.69 8.61 -21.78
CA TRP A 197 -7.97 7.24 -22.21
C TRP A 197 -6.79 6.72 -23.01
N VAL A 198 -6.40 5.47 -22.73
CA VAL A 198 -5.33 4.80 -23.47
C VAL A 198 -5.80 3.43 -23.96
N THR A 199 -5.16 2.91 -25.02
CA THR A 199 -5.44 1.54 -25.47
C THR A 199 -5.02 0.53 -24.40
N PRO A 200 -5.84 -0.48 -24.13
CA PRO A 200 -5.54 -1.53 -23.18
C PRO A 200 -4.30 -2.34 -23.54
#